data_97b352b28c4f341c2492ff2f85a571da
#
_entry.id   97b352b28c4f341c2492ff2f85a571da
#
_cell.length_a   1.000
_cell.length_b   1.000
_cell.length_c   1.000
_cell.angle_alpha   90.00
_cell.angle_beta   90.00
_cell.angle_gamma   90.00
#
_symmetry.space_group_name_H-M   'P 1'
#
loop_
_entity.id
_entity.type
_entity.pdbx_description
1 polymer ?
#
loop_
_entity_poly.entity_id
_entity_poly.type
_entity_poly.pdbx_seq_one_letter_code
_entity_poly.pdbx_strand_id
1 'polypeptide(L)'
;APHSPMEAPADLIDKYRAIYDAELFAIYAAMVEQLDTGIGRILSVVDDLELRENTLIIFMSDNGPSAEPKAYGPSGANISNGPLREWKFSTYEGGIRVPFIARWPGRIPPGLQRSEVAVTMDVLPTILDAVKMPVSENMEIHGDSLMPLLAGMDYSRTDAVHWETKHNLAVMRG
;
A
#
# COMPACT_ATOMS: atom_id res chain seq x y z
N ALA A 1 -4.80 -1.73 -8.85
CA ALA A 1 -4.65 -2.76 -7.83
C ALA A 1 -5.12 -4.10 -8.37
N PRO A 2 -4.50 -5.23 -8.03
CA PRO A 2 -5.03 -6.55 -8.39
C PRO A 2 -6.32 -6.79 -7.60
N HIS A 3 -7.44 -6.68 -8.28
CA HIS A 3 -8.80 -6.81 -7.73
C HIS A 3 -9.70 -7.46 -8.79
N SER A 4 -10.84 -8.00 -8.38
CA SER A 4 -11.83 -8.52 -9.33
C SER A 4 -12.41 -7.41 -10.22
N PRO A 5 -12.72 -7.70 -11.52
CA PRO A 5 -12.55 -8.98 -12.20
C PRO A 5 -11.06 -9.37 -12.34
N MET A 6 -10.80 -10.71 -12.27
CA MET A 6 -9.45 -11.25 -12.37
C MET A 6 -9.06 -11.38 -13.85
N GLU A 7 -8.35 -10.37 -14.36
CA GLU A 7 -7.98 -10.27 -15.76
C GLU A 7 -6.53 -9.76 -15.91
N ALA A 8 -5.78 -10.39 -16.80
CA ALA A 8 -4.44 -9.98 -17.18
C ALA A 8 -4.16 -10.36 -18.66
N PRO A 9 -3.12 -9.80 -19.29
CA PRO A 9 -2.70 -10.20 -20.64
C PRO A 9 -2.43 -11.71 -20.72
N ALA A 10 -2.88 -12.34 -21.82
CA ALA A 10 -2.82 -13.79 -21.98
C ALA A 10 -1.39 -14.34 -21.93
N ASP A 11 -0.44 -13.64 -22.50
CA ASP A 11 0.98 -13.99 -22.50
C ASP A 11 1.58 -14.00 -21.07
N LEU A 12 1.17 -13.07 -20.21
CA LEU A 12 1.56 -13.08 -18.80
C LEU A 12 0.89 -14.21 -18.03
N ILE A 13 -0.39 -14.50 -18.30
CA ILE A 13 -1.08 -15.64 -17.68
C ILE A 13 -0.38 -16.94 -18.06
N ASP A 14 -0.04 -17.13 -19.34
CA ASP A 14 0.66 -18.31 -19.82
C ASP A 14 2.05 -18.49 -19.19
N LYS A 15 2.77 -17.40 -18.98
CA LYS A 15 4.02 -17.41 -18.21
C LYS A 15 3.84 -17.99 -16.81
N TYR A 16 2.79 -17.60 -16.12
CA TYR A 16 2.54 -18.03 -14.74
C TYR A 16 1.86 -19.40 -14.62
N ARG A 17 1.16 -19.86 -15.65
CA ARG A 17 0.67 -21.26 -15.76
C ARG A 17 1.81 -22.29 -15.72
N ALA A 18 3.00 -21.91 -16.20
CA ALA A 18 4.19 -22.76 -16.08
C ALA A 18 4.72 -22.88 -14.63
N ILE A 19 4.27 -22.01 -13.73
CA ILE A 19 4.75 -21.95 -12.34
C ILE A 19 3.68 -22.42 -11.34
N TYR A 20 2.41 -22.13 -11.61
CA TYR A 20 1.30 -22.40 -10.72
C TYR A 20 0.28 -23.34 -11.36
N ASP A 21 -0.04 -24.45 -10.71
CA ASP A 21 -1.05 -25.42 -11.16
C ASP A 21 -2.47 -24.83 -11.14
N ALA A 22 -2.75 -23.91 -10.22
CA ALA A 22 -4.06 -23.29 -10.10
C ALA A 22 -4.17 -22.05 -11.00
N GLU A 23 -5.09 -22.08 -11.96
CA GLU A 23 -5.35 -20.99 -12.92
C GLU A 23 -5.48 -19.64 -12.26
N LEU A 24 -6.18 -19.58 -11.15
CA LEU A 24 -6.41 -18.34 -10.42
C LEU A 24 -5.14 -17.71 -9.86
N PHE A 25 -4.18 -18.53 -9.42
CA PHE A 25 -2.87 -18.03 -8.99
C PHE A 25 -2.06 -17.50 -10.17
N ALA A 26 -2.13 -18.16 -11.32
CA ALA A 26 -1.47 -17.70 -12.53
C ALA A 26 -2.02 -16.33 -12.97
N ILE A 27 -3.34 -16.16 -12.97
CA ILE A 27 -3.98 -14.87 -13.28
C ILE A 27 -3.59 -13.79 -12.25
N TYR A 28 -3.64 -14.10 -10.96
CA TYR A 28 -3.28 -13.14 -9.92
C TYR A 28 -1.82 -12.69 -10.02
N ALA A 29 -0.90 -13.63 -10.23
CA ALA A 29 0.52 -13.32 -10.40
C ALA A 29 0.76 -12.45 -11.65
N ALA A 30 0.06 -12.74 -12.75
CA ALA A 30 0.08 -11.94 -13.96
C ALA A 30 -0.44 -10.50 -13.70
N MET A 31 -1.51 -10.35 -12.93
CA MET A 31 -2.04 -9.03 -12.53
C MET A 31 -1.03 -8.24 -11.69
N VAL A 32 -0.33 -8.90 -10.77
CA VAL A 32 0.71 -8.27 -9.94
C VAL A 32 1.88 -7.81 -10.81
N GLU A 33 2.36 -8.63 -11.74
CA GLU A 33 3.42 -8.25 -12.69
C GLU A 33 2.98 -7.10 -13.59
N GLN A 34 1.73 -7.10 -14.04
CA GLN A 34 1.18 -6.01 -14.84
C GLN A 34 1.16 -4.68 -14.06
N LEU A 35 0.80 -4.73 -12.78
CA LEU A 35 0.86 -3.57 -11.88
C LEU A 35 2.30 -3.08 -11.73
N ASP A 36 3.24 -3.97 -11.43
CA ASP A 36 4.66 -3.64 -11.27
C ASP A 36 5.26 -3.02 -12.53
N THR A 37 4.93 -3.59 -13.71
CA THR A 37 5.30 -3.02 -15.01
C THR A 37 4.75 -1.60 -15.20
N GLY A 38 3.50 -1.37 -14.79
CA GLY A 38 2.87 -0.04 -14.83
C GLY A 38 3.60 0.96 -13.94
N ILE A 39 3.96 0.56 -12.74
CA ILE A 39 4.76 1.37 -11.81
C ILE A 39 6.11 1.69 -12.41
N GLY A 40 6.80 0.69 -12.98
CA GLY A 40 8.08 0.88 -13.66
C GLY A 40 8.01 1.93 -14.77
N ARG A 41 6.96 1.92 -15.59
CA ARG A 41 6.74 2.94 -16.64
C ARG A 41 6.56 4.35 -16.06
N ILE A 42 5.82 4.49 -14.97
CA ILE A 42 5.64 5.79 -14.30
C ILE A 42 7.00 6.30 -13.78
N LEU A 43 7.78 5.43 -13.14
CA LEU A 43 9.10 5.79 -12.62
C LEU A 43 10.05 6.21 -13.76
N SER A 44 10.05 5.50 -14.90
CA SER A 44 10.84 5.87 -16.07
C SER A 44 10.47 7.25 -16.60
N VAL A 45 9.18 7.56 -16.72
CA VAL A 45 8.74 8.89 -17.17
C VAL A 45 9.21 10.00 -16.24
N VAL A 46 9.16 9.79 -14.92
CA VAL A 46 9.66 10.76 -13.94
C VAL A 46 11.17 10.96 -14.09
N ASP A 47 11.91 9.88 -14.34
CA ASP A 47 13.36 9.92 -14.52
C ASP A 47 13.75 10.57 -15.86
N ASP A 48 13.05 10.24 -16.96
CA ASP A 48 13.26 10.80 -18.32
C ASP A 48 12.98 12.31 -18.40
N LEU A 49 12.02 12.78 -17.57
CA LEU A 49 11.70 14.20 -17.46
C LEU A 49 12.59 14.97 -16.45
N GLU A 50 13.61 14.31 -15.90
CA GLU A 50 14.51 14.88 -14.87
C GLU A 50 13.77 15.38 -13.60
N LEU A 51 12.59 14.81 -13.32
CA LEU A 51 11.75 15.20 -12.17
C LEU A 51 12.03 14.40 -10.90
N ARG A 52 12.97 13.49 -10.96
CA ARG A 52 13.27 12.49 -9.91
C ARG A 52 13.45 13.10 -8.52
N GLU A 53 14.20 14.18 -8.41
CA GLU A 53 14.49 14.84 -7.12
C GLU A 53 13.38 15.79 -6.67
N ASN A 54 12.45 16.10 -7.56
CA ASN A 54 11.32 17.00 -7.28
C ASN A 54 9.96 16.30 -7.25
N THR A 55 9.96 14.96 -7.13
CA THR A 55 8.73 14.17 -7.10
C THR A 55 8.72 13.22 -5.91
N LEU A 56 7.74 13.41 -5.02
CA LEU A 56 7.39 12.42 -3.99
C LEU A 56 6.48 11.36 -4.61
N ILE A 57 6.89 10.11 -4.56
CA ILE A 57 6.11 8.95 -5.01
C ILE A 57 5.75 8.13 -3.79
N ILE A 58 4.47 7.87 -3.59
CA ILE A 58 3.95 7.00 -2.54
C ILE A 58 3.22 5.82 -3.20
N PHE A 59 3.63 4.62 -2.85
CA PHE A 59 2.93 3.38 -3.19
C PHE A 59 2.40 2.75 -1.92
N MET A 60 1.11 2.44 -1.91
CA MET A 60 0.47 1.79 -0.77
C MET A 60 -0.73 0.97 -1.23
N SER A 61 -1.15 0.00 -0.40
CA SER A 61 -2.44 -0.66 -0.54
C SER A 61 -3.48 0.05 0.35
N ASP A 62 -4.73 -0.02 -0.06
CA ASP A 62 -5.87 0.52 0.69
C ASP A 62 -6.32 -0.40 1.83
N ASN A 63 -6.12 -1.71 1.69
CA ASN A 63 -6.46 -2.74 2.67
C ASN A 63 -5.67 -4.03 2.44
N GLY A 64 -5.78 -4.95 3.39
CA GLY A 64 -5.22 -6.30 3.25
C GLY A 64 -5.86 -7.12 2.14
N PRO A 65 -5.28 -8.28 1.79
CA PRO A 65 -5.78 -9.13 0.71
C PRO A 65 -7.18 -9.67 1.02
N SER A 66 -7.97 -9.93 -0.03
CA SER A 66 -9.26 -10.59 0.12
C SER A 66 -9.10 -12.09 0.36
N ALA A 67 -9.78 -12.61 1.38
CA ALA A 67 -9.84 -14.04 1.69
C ALA A 67 -11.11 -14.72 1.21
N GLU A 68 -11.99 -13.99 0.53
CA GLU A 68 -13.28 -14.58 0.14
C GLU A 68 -13.09 -15.73 -0.85
N PRO A 69 -13.38 -16.98 -0.44
CA PRO A 69 -13.35 -18.13 -1.36
C PRO A 69 -14.27 -17.93 -2.57
N LYS A 70 -15.34 -17.15 -2.39
CA LYS A 70 -16.30 -16.85 -3.46
C LYS A 70 -15.76 -15.91 -4.53
N ALA A 71 -14.82 -15.03 -4.17
CA ALA A 71 -14.17 -14.14 -5.15
C ALA A 71 -13.18 -14.91 -6.06
N TYR A 72 -12.70 -16.07 -5.59
CA TYR A 72 -11.64 -16.84 -6.23
C TYR A 72 -12.02 -18.26 -6.62
N GLY A 73 -13.32 -18.60 -6.61
CA GLY A 73 -13.86 -19.90 -7.02
C GLY A 73 -13.79 -20.97 -5.92
N PRO A 74 -14.37 -22.17 -6.20
CA PRO A 74 -14.53 -23.24 -5.21
C PRO A 74 -13.23 -23.86 -4.68
N SER A 75 -12.11 -23.62 -5.32
CA SER A 75 -10.80 -24.12 -4.88
C SER A 75 -10.11 -23.21 -3.87
N GLY A 76 -10.74 -22.10 -3.46
CA GLY A 76 -10.24 -21.16 -2.47
C GLY A 76 -8.74 -20.96 -2.64
N ALA A 77 -8.31 -20.02 -3.48
CA ALA A 77 -6.90 -19.72 -3.56
C ALA A 77 -6.45 -19.35 -2.15
N ASN A 78 -5.64 -20.18 -1.51
CA ASN A 78 -4.97 -19.87 -0.26
C ASN A 78 -3.93 -18.79 -0.53
N ILE A 79 -4.40 -17.56 -0.78
CA ILE A 79 -3.53 -16.39 -0.84
C ILE A 79 -2.98 -16.27 0.58
N SER A 80 -1.70 -16.49 0.72
CA SER A 80 -1.04 -16.36 2.01
C SER A 80 -0.90 -14.89 2.36
N ASN A 81 -1.35 -14.50 3.54
CA ASN A 81 -1.07 -13.21 4.14
C ASN A 81 0.17 -13.27 5.06
N GLY A 82 1.03 -14.26 4.83
CA GLY A 82 2.22 -14.51 5.65
C GLY A 82 1.84 -14.76 7.11
N PRO A 83 2.54 -14.14 8.07
CA PRO A 83 2.26 -14.30 9.50
C PRO A 83 1.06 -13.48 9.99
N LEU A 84 0.46 -12.62 9.13
CA LEU A 84 -0.58 -11.70 9.54
C LEU A 84 -1.93 -12.40 9.66
N ARG A 85 -2.61 -12.17 10.78
CA ARG A 85 -3.92 -12.74 11.04
C ARG A 85 -5.00 -12.03 10.25
N GLU A 86 -5.94 -12.81 9.70
CA GLU A 86 -7.11 -12.31 8.96
C GLU A 86 -6.77 -11.58 7.66
N TRP A 87 -7.71 -10.84 7.09
CA TRP A 87 -7.71 -10.33 5.72
C TRP A 87 -8.53 -9.04 5.62
N LYS A 88 -8.76 -8.57 4.41
CA LYS A 88 -9.69 -7.47 4.12
C LYS A 88 -10.99 -7.59 4.93
N PHE A 89 -11.52 -6.48 5.41
CA PHE A 89 -12.68 -6.34 6.31
C PHE A 89 -12.42 -6.71 7.78
N SER A 90 -11.21 -7.03 8.15
CA SER A 90 -10.82 -7.30 9.53
C SER A 90 -10.03 -6.14 10.11
N THR A 91 -10.12 -5.95 11.42
CA THR A 91 -9.28 -5.03 12.20
C THR A 91 -8.01 -5.70 12.74
N TYR A 92 -7.79 -6.99 12.45
CA TYR A 92 -6.50 -7.64 12.68
C TYR A 92 -5.48 -7.19 11.63
N GLU A 93 -4.18 -7.40 11.93
CA GLU A 93 -3.09 -6.94 11.08
C GLU A 93 -3.19 -7.38 9.62
N GLY A 94 -3.76 -8.55 9.35
CA GLY A 94 -3.98 -9.01 7.98
C GLY A 94 -4.96 -8.14 7.17
N GLY A 95 -5.82 -7.39 7.84
CA GLY A 95 -6.74 -6.45 7.17
C GLY A 95 -6.21 -5.02 7.08
N ILE A 96 -5.38 -4.60 8.04
CA ILE A 96 -4.99 -3.19 8.21
C ILE A 96 -3.49 -2.91 7.99
N ARG A 97 -2.62 -3.92 8.15
CA ARG A 97 -1.17 -3.77 7.92
C ARG A 97 -0.85 -4.03 6.46
N VAL A 98 -0.65 -2.98 5.73
CA VAL A 98 -0.46 -2.99 4.27
C VAL A 98 0.92 -2.48 3.88
N PRO A 99 1.43 -2.83 2.68
CA PRO A 99 2.64 -2.24 2.15
C PRO A 99 2.52 -0.72 2.03
N PHE A 100 3.57 -0.03 2.46
CA PHE A 100 3.76 1.40 2.24
C PHE A 100 5.20 1.65 1.83
N ILE A 101 5.40 2.28 0.68
CA ILE A 101 6.71 2.63 0.14
C ILE A 101 6.69 4.08 -0.30
N ALA A 102 7.67 4.86 0.14
CA ALA A 102 7.85 6.23 -0.31
C ALA A 102 9.22 6.39 -0.98
N ARG A 103 9.24 7.13 -2.10
CA ARG A 103 10.46 7.46 -2.84
C ARG A 103 10.52 8.96 -3.09
N TRP A 104 11.58 9.59 -2.62
CA TRP A 104 11.92 10.98 -2.96
C TRP A 104 13.44 11.16 -2.85
N PRO A 105 14.20 10.91 -3.91
CA PRO A 105 15.65 11.08 -3.90
C PRO A 105 16.07 12.46 -3.40
N GLY A 106 17.13 12.51 -2.58
CA GLY A 106 17.58 13.73 -1.95
C GLY A 106 16.80 14.19 -0.71
N ARG A 107 15.63 13.59 -0.44
CA ARG A 107 14.82 13.91 0.75
C ARG A 107 14.53 12.71 1.63
N ILE A 108 14.36 11.55 1.05
CA ILE A 108 14.15 10.28 1.75
C ILE A 108 15.41 9.43 1.57
N PRO A 109 16.09 9.02 2.65
CA PRO A 109 17.27 8.14 2.57
C PRO A 109 16.92 6.82 1.89
N PRO A 110 17.77 6.32 0.97
CA PRO A 110 17.52 5.03 0.35
C PRO A 110 17.66 3.88 1.36
N GLY A 111 16.81 2.86 1.23
CA GLY A 111 16.85 1.68 2.09
C GLY A 111 16.37 1.89 3.53
N LEU A 112 15.83 3.06 3.85
CA LEU A 112 15.23 3.33 5.15
C LEU A 112 14.06 2.38 5.40
N GLN A 113 14.07 1.70 6.55
CA GLN A 113 12.96 0.88 7.04
C GLN A 113 12.51 1.42 8.39
N ARG A 114 11.19 1.56 8.53
CA ARG A 114 10.55 2.11 9.72
C ARG A 114 9.44 1.18 10.18
N SER A 115 9.20 1.15 11.50
CA SER A 115 8.19 0.29 12.12
C SER A 115 7.12 1.05 12.89
N GLU A 116 7.20 2.37 12.90
CA GLU A 116 6.23 3.23 13.54
C GLU A 116 4.87 3.15 12.85
N VAL A 117 3.83 3.38 13.60
CA VAL A 117 2.45 3.33 13.09
C VAL A 117 2.19 4.49 12.15
N ALA A 118 1.82 4.17 10.92
CA ALA A 118 1.35 5.09 9.91
C ALA A 118 0.00 4.62 9.37
N VAL A 119 -0.87 5.52 9.00
CA VAL A 119 -2.21 5.22 8.48
C VAL A 119 -2.52 6.05 7.23
N THR A 120 -3.54 5.64 6.49
CA THR A 120 -3.93 6.32 5.24
C THR A 120 -4.26 7.80 5.43
N MET A 121 -4.78 8.17 6.60
CA MET A 121 -5.08 9.57 6.94
C MET A 121 -3.83 10.46 6.99
N ASP A 122 -2.64 9.88 7.17
CA ASP A 122 -1.37 10.60 7.22
C ASP A 122 -0.89 11.06 5.84
N VAL A 123 -1.44 10.50 4.77
CA VAL A 123 -0.99 10.81 3.40
C VAL A 123 -1.25 12.28 3.06
N LEU A 124 -2.44 12.79 3.37
CA LEU A 124 -2.79 14.19 3.07
C LEU A 124 -1.88 15.19 3.80
N PRO A 125 -1.73 15.15 5.15
CA PRO A 125 -0.82 16.07 5.83
C PRO A 125 0.64 15.89 5.40
N THR A 126 1.06 14.69 5.04
CA THR A 126 2.39 14.45 4.48
C THR A 126 2.60 15.16 3.14
N ILE A 127 1.61 15.11 2.24
CA ILE A 127 1.67 15.82 0.96
C ILE A 127 1.71 17.34 1.19
N LEU A 128 0.83 17.86 2.04
CA LEU A 128 0.80 19.29 2.35
C LEU A 128 2.13 19.80 2.92
N ASP A 129 2.73 19.03 3.83
CA ASP A 129 4.05 19.34 4.38
C ASP A 129 5.15 19.24 3.30
N ALA A 130 5.12 18.22 2.45
CA ALA A 130 6.07 18.05 1.36
C ALA A 130 6.10 19.22 0.40
N VAL A 131 4.93 19.79 0.07
CA VAL A 131 4.80 20.96 -0.83
C VAL A 131 4.81 22.30 -0.08
N LYS A 132 5.00 22.28 1.25
CA LYS A 132 5.00 23.47 2.12
C LYS A 132 3.70 24.30 2.03
N MET A 133 2.58 23.61 1.82
CA MET A 133 1.26 24.24 1.81
C MET A 133 0.69 24.27 3.24
N PRO A 134 0.31 25.44 3.74
CA PRO A 134 -0.30 25.54 5.05
C PRO A 134 -1.68 24.86 5.07
N VAL A 135 -1.99 24.19 6.15
CA VAL A 135 -3.34 23.69 6.41
C VAL A 135 -4.26 24.87 6.68
N SER A 136 -5.36 24.98 5.95
CA SER A 136 -6.37 26.00 6.19
C SER A 136 -7.06 25.76 7.53
N GLU A 137 -7.37 26.81 8.28
CA GLU A 137 -8.10 26.74 9.54
C GLU A 137 -9.49 26.10 9.41
N ASN A 138 -10.04 26.07 8.20
CA ASN A 138 -11.32 25.43 7.90
C ASN A 138 -11.18 23.93 7.47
N MET A 139 -9.97 23.40 7.42
CA MET A 139 -9.69 22.02 7.02
C MET A 139 -9.43 21.15 8.25
N GLU A 140 -10.33 20.22 8.52
CA GLU A 140 -10.15 19.22 9.58
C GLU A 140 -9.26 18.10 9.05
N ILE A 141 -8.05 17.95 9.60
CA ILE A 141 -7.09 16.90 9.25
C ILE A 141 -6.85 16.04 10.48
N HIS A 142 -7.09 14.73 10.35
CA HIS A 142 -6.97 13.78 11.46
C HIS A 142 -5.66 12.99 11.46
N GLY A 143 -4.83 13.11 10.42
CA GLY A 143 -3.55 12.42 10.31
C GLY A 143 -2.38 13.32 10.69
N ASP A 144 -1.21 12.70 10.84
CA ASP A 144 0.06 13.38 11.09
C ASP A 144 0.93 13.38 9.83
N SER A 145 1.77 14.41 9.64
CA SER A 145 2.77 14.36 8.56
C SER A 145 3.82 13.29 8.86
N LEU A 146 4.02 12.39 7.91
CA LEU A 146 5.09 11.40 7.94
C LEU A 146 6.43 11.94 7.44
N MET A 147 6.55 13.21 7.06
CA MET A 147 7.81 13.75 6.54
C MET A 147 8.99 13.58 7.48
N PRO A 148 8.87 13.78 8.82
CA PRO A 148 9.95 13.47 9.75
C PRO A 148 10.34 11.99 9.73
N LEU A 149 9.36 11.09 9.75
CA LEU A 149 9.55 9.64 9.68
C LEU A 149 10.29 9.23 8.39
N LEU A 150 9.83 9.75 7.26
CA LEU A 150 10.41 9.49 5.94
C LEU A 150 11.81 10.08 5.77
N ALA A 151 12.11 11.17 6.45
CA ALA A 151 13.45 11.75 6.49
C ALA A 151 14.43 11.01 7.44
N GLY A 152 13.99 9.96 8.12
CA GLY A 152 14.81 9.20 9.07
C GLY A 152 14.99 9.87 10.43
N MET A 153 14.18 10.90 10.73
CA MET A 153 14.19 11.59 12.03
C MET A 153 13.36 10.82 13.07
N ASP A 154 13.48 11.23 14.32
CA ASP A 154 12.62 10.72 15.38
C ASP A 154 11.18 11.11 15.12
N TYR A 155 10.30 10.13 15.26
CA TYR A 155 8.87 10.28 15.06
C TYR A 155 8.11 9.45 16.09
N SER A 156 7.13 10.04 16.71
CA SER A 156 6.19 9.34 17.59
C SER A 156 4.79 9.91 17.36
N ARG A 157 3.84 9.03 17.19
CA ARG A 157 2.43 9.41 17.14
C ARG A 157 1.93 9.65 18.57
N THR A 158 1.31 10.78 18.80
CA THR A 158 0.73 11.13 20.11
C THR A 158 -0.66 10.58 20.29
N ASP A 159 -1.45 10.55 19.21
CA ASP A 159 -2.83 10.15 19.24
C ASP A 159 -3.01 8.66 18.93
N ALA A 160 -3.98 8.05 19.58
CA ALA A 160 -4.37 6.69 19.28
C ALA A 160 -5.04 6.60 17.91
N VAL A 161 -4.71 5.56 17.18
CA VAL A 161 -5.36 5.25 15.90
C VAL A 161 -6.48 4.24 16.12
N HIS A 162 -7.61 4.49 15.50
CA HIS A 162 -8.80 3.67 15.62
C HIS A 162 -9.17 3.07 14.27
N TRP A 163 -9.53 1.80 14.28
CA TRP A 163 -10.12 1.12 13.13
C TRP A 163 -11.47 0.55 13.52
N GLU A 164 -12.44 0.77 12.66
CA GLU A 164 -13.78 0.27 12.85
C GLU A 164 -14.26 -0.46 11.59
N THR A 165 -14.85 -1.62 11.81
CA THR A 165 -15.61 -2.36 10.81
C THR A 165 -17.01 -2.63 11.36
N LYS A 166 -17.90 -3.15 10.53
CA LYS A 166 -19.27 -3.49 10.96
C LYS A 166 -19.34 -4.32 12.26
N HIS A 167 -18.30 -5.11 12.55
CA HIS A 167 -18.31 -6.12 13.62
C HIS A 167 -17.14 -6.00 14.61
N ASN A 168 -16.12 -5.22 14.29
CA ASN A 168 -14.89 -5.16 15.08
C ASN A 168 -14.39 -3.74 15.23
N LEU A 169 -13.84 -3.47 16.40
CA LEU A 169 -13.09 -2.25 16.72
C LEU A 169 -11.67 -2.63 17.08
N ALA A 170 -10.71 -1.82 16.68
CA ALA A 170 -9.33 -1.90 17.17
C ALA A 170 -8.79 -0.50 17.46
N VAL A 171 -7.92 -0.44 18.45
CA VAL A 171 -7.21 0.79 18.85
C VAL A 171 -5.75 0.45 19.00
N MET A 172 -4.89 1.29 18.43
CA MET A 172 -3.45 1.20 18.62
C MET A 172 -2.94 2.54 19.15
N ARG A 173 -2.10 2.46 20.19
CA ARG A 173 -1.38 3.59 20.72
C ARG A 173 0.11 3.26 20.69
N GLY A 174 0.87 4.02 19.91
CA GLY A 174 2.31 3.86 19.72
C GLY A 174 3.10 4.45 20.84
#